data_7d0e267dde8be2a49afc70133ce6338b
#
_entry.id   7d0e267dde8be2a49afc70133ce6338b
#
_cell.length_a   1.000
_cell.length_b   1.000
_cell.length_c   1.000
_cell.angle_alpha   90.00
_cell.angle_beta   90.00
_cell.angle_gamma   90.00
#
_symmetry.space_group_name_H-M   'P 1'
#
loop_
_entity.id
_entity.type
_entity.pdbx_description
1 polymer ?
#
loop_
_entity_poly.entity_id
_entity_poly.type
_entity_poly.pdbx_seq_one_letter_code
_entity_poly.pdbx_strand_id
1 'polypeptide(L)'
;VAAEGPQDMGIIGARPAMQTLFKRIRKVAPTMSTVLIRGESGTGKELVARALHENSPRAHAPMISVNCAAIPETLIEAELFGHEKGAFTGAVAGRTGLVEAANGGTLFLDEIGELPLEAQARLLRVLQESEIRRVGSVQSQKVDVRLVAATHRDLKALAHQGLFREDLYYRLNVIELQLPPLRERGDDVMLIAQALLARIGAGMNLPSLHFSPEAAEAIRRYRWPGNVRELENAVERAAILCDEDEITPDLLGIEPDIGQERSSYAATALESMRGPETSSTEPAENLSLEDYFQQDRKSTRLNSSHQI
;
A
#
# COMPACT_ATOMS: atom_id res chain seq x y z
N VAL A 1 -3.66 37.82 -8.06
CA VAL A 1 -4.07 36.60 -7.36
C VAL A 1 -3.00 35.59 -7.64
N ALA A 2 -2.02 35.50 -6.72
CA ALA A 2 -0.95 34.51 -6.79
C ALA A 2 -1.58 33.11 -6.68
N ALA A 3 -1.33 32.27 -7.65
CA ALA A 3 -1.66 30.86 -7.56
C ALA A 3 -0.79 30.27 -6.43
N GLU A 4 -1.41 30.05 -5.26
CA GLU A 4 -0.79 29.26 -4.19
C GLU A 4 -0.51 27.87 -4.78
N GLY A 5 0.78 27.59 -4.96
CA GLY A 5 1.25 26.39 -5.61
C GLY A 5 0.95 25.14 -4.78
N PRO A 6 1.02 23.95 -5.39
CA PRO A 6 0.78 22.67 -4.73
C PRO A 6 1.80 22.29 -3.65
N GLN A 7 2.78 23.14 -3.36
CA GLN A 7 3.89 22.89 -2.44
C GLN A 7 3.52 22.96 -0.95
N ASP A 8 2.39 23.57 -0.59
CA ASP A 8 2.00 23.74 0.84
C ASP A 8 1.52 22.47 1.53
N MET A 9 1.30 21.37 0.80
CA MET A 9 0.80 20.12 1.37
C MET A 9 1.84 19.00 1.44
N GLY A 10 3.08 19.23 1.06
CA GLY A 10 4.11 18.19 0.99
C GLY A 10 3.86 17.11 -0.08
N ILE A 11 2.85 17.31 -0.93
CA ILE A 11 2.47 16.39 -2.00
C ILE A 11 2.72 17.06 -3.34
N ILE A 12 3.47 16.39 -4.22
CA ILE A 12 3.80 16.90 -5.55
C ILE A 12 2.81 16.34 -6.56
N GLY A 13 2.25 17.22 -7.41
CA GLY A 13 1.38 16.83 -8.51
C GLY A 13 0.81 18.03 -9.24
N ALA A 14 1.02 18.08 -10.55
CA ALA A 14 0.50 19.11 -11.45
C ALA A 14 -0.67 18.63 -12.31
N ARG A 15 -0.83 17.31 -12.46
CA ARG A 15 -1.89 16.72 -13.29
C ARG A 15 -3.30 17.01 -12.75
N PRO A 16 -4.33 17.08 -13.62
CA PRO A 16 -5.71 17.41 -13.23
C PRO A 16 -6.27 16.53 -12.12
N ALA A 17 -5.94 15.22 -12.12
CA ALA A 17 -6.37 14.29 -11.08
C ALA A 17 -5.81 14.68 -9.70
N MET A 18 -4.53 15.08 -9.62
CA MET A 18 -3.90 15.55 -8.40
C MET A 18 -4.45 16.91 -7.97
N GLN A 19 -4.70 17.83 -8.91
CA GLN A 19 -5.31 19.11 -8.61
C GLN A 19 -6.75 18.96 -8.06
N THR A 20 -7.49 18.00 -8.57
CA THR A 20 -8.82 17.64 -8.05
C THR A 20 -8.73 17.10 -6.63
N LEU A 21 -7.74 16.23 -6.37
CA LEU A 21 -7.46 15.71 -5.03
C LEU A 21 -7.12 16.84 -4.05
N PHE A 22 -6.24 17.78 -4.42
CA PHE A 22 -5.88 18.93 -3.58
C PHE A 22 -7.08 19.82 -3.25
N LYS A 23 -7.95 20.09 -4.22
CA LYS A 23 -9.20 20.83 -3.97
C LYS A 23 -10.10 20.10 -2.96
N ARG A 24 -10.22 18.77 -3.07
CA ARG A 24 -10.98 17.96 -2.12
C ARG A 24 -10.36 17.97 -0.73
N ILE A 25 -9.02 17.82 -0.62
CA ILE A 25 -8.32 17.89 0.67
C ILE A 25 -8.61 19.23 1.35
N ARG A 26 -8.45 20.37 0.67
CA ARG A 26 -8.74 21.70 1.22
C ARG A 26 -10.18 21.85 1.69
N LYS A 27 -11.13 21.26 0.97
CA LYS A 27 -12.56 21.32 1.34
C LYS A 27 -12.89 20.44 2.53
N VAL A 28 -12.23 19.30 2.67
CA VAL A 28 -12.52 18.28 3.69
C VAL A 28 -11.72 18.51 4.97
N ALA A 29 -10.51 19.05 4.87
CA ALA A 29 -9.61 19.25 6.01
C ALA A 29 -10.26 20.03 7.18
N PRO A 30 -11.02 21.12 6.96
CA PRO A 30 -11.68 21.85 8.05
C PRO A 30 -12.81 21.09 8.74
N THR A 31 -13.30 19.99 8.16
CA THR A 31 -14.41 19.20 8.72
C THR A 31 -13.90 18.16 9.73
N MET A 32 -14.80 17.65 10.55
CA MET A 32 -14.53 16.51 11.46
C MET A 32 -14.94 15.17 10.86
N SER A 33 -15.34 15.15 9.61
CA SER A 33 -15.77 13.93 8.92
C SER A 33 -14.67 12.88 8.85
N THR A 34 -15.07 11.63 8.95
CA THR A 34 -14.18 10.49 8.68
C THR A 34 -13.81 10.47 7.21
N VAL A 35 -12.54 10.26 6.93
CA VAL A 35 -11.99 10.20 5.56
C VAL A 35 -11.38 8.84 5.31
N LEU A 36 -11.76 8.24 4.19
CA LEU A 36 -11.14 7.02 3.66
C LEU A 36 -10.26 7.37 2.46
N ILE A 37 -8.96 7.13 2.58
CA ILE A 37 -7.99 7.35 1.50
C ILE A 37 -7.75 6.01 0.79
N ARG A 38 -8.07 5.94 -0.49
CA ARG A 38 -7.83 4.76 -1.31
C ARG A 38 -6.68 5.01 -2.28
N GLY A 39 -5.87 4.00 -2.48
CA GLY A 39 -4.76 4.03 -3.41
C GLY A 39 -3.83 2.85 -3.22
N GLU A 40 -3.07 2.51 -4.24
CA GLU A 40 -2.08 1.45 -4.19
C GLU A 40 -1.02 1.70 -3.11
N SER A 41 -0.31 0.65 -2.71
CA SER A 41 0.81 0.77 -1.78
C SER A 41 1.89 1.69 -2.34
N GLY A 42 2.46 2.55 -1.49
CA GLY A 42 3.53 3.46 -1.88
C GLY A 42 3.11 4.70 -2.66
N THR A 43 1.81 5.00 -2.79
CA THR A 43 1.30 6.19 -3.51
C THR A 43 1.41 7.49 -2.74
N GLY A 44 1.64 7.44 -1.42
CA GLY A 44 1.73 8.63 -0.56
C GLY A 44 0.44 8.91 0.25
N LYS A 45 -0.34 7.90 0.60
CA LYS A 45 -1.57 8.04 1.40
C LYS A 45 -1.33 8.72 2.76
N GLU A 46 -0.18 8.46 3.38
CA GLU A 46 0.20 9.10 4.65
C GLU A 46 0.38 10.63 4.49
N LEU A 47 0.95 11.08 3.38
CA LEU A 47 1.08 12.52 3.10
C LEU A 47 -0.29 13.19 2.96
N VAL A 48 -1.27 12.51 2.36
CA VAL A 48 -2.65 13.00 2.27
C VAL A 48 -3.27 13.10 3.67
N ALA A 49 -3.08 12.10 4.52
CA ALA A 49 -3.57 12.13 5.90
C ALA A 49 -2.95 13.27 6.71
N ARG A 50 -1.65 13.49 6.54
CA ARG A 50 -0.93 14.61 7.17
C ARG A 50 -1.45 15.96 6.67
N ALA A 51 -1.64 16.13 5.37
CA ALA A 51 -2.21 17.33 4.79
C ALA A 51 -3.64 17.63 5.32
N LEU A 52 -4.46 16.60 5.50
CA LEU A 52 -5.78 16.73 6.12
C LEU A 52 -5.69 17.22 7.57
N HIS A 53 -4.74 16.72 8.34
CA HIS A 53 -4.53 17.13 9.73
C HIS A 53 -3.99 18.55 9.84
N GLU A 54 -2.93 18.88 9.10
CA GLU A 54 -2.25 20.18 9.13
C GLU A 54 -3.15 21.34 8.65
N ASN A 55 -4.11 21.06 7.77
CA ASN A 55 -5.09 22.04 7.29
C ASN A 55 -6.43 21.97 8.05
N SER A 56 -6.48 21.28 9.19
CA SER A 56 -7.67 21.16 10.04
C SER A 56 -7.63 22.11 11.25
N PRO A 57 -8.76 22.33 11.93
CA PRO A 57 -8.78 23.05 13.21
C PRO A 57 -7.93 22.40 14.29
N ARG A 58 -7.53 21.13 14.11
CA ARG A 58 -6.71 20.34 15.03
C ARG A 58 -5.23 20.24 14.62
N ALA A 59 -4.75 21.12 13.76
CA ALA A 59 -3.37 21.11 13.27
C ALA A 59 -2.31 21.13 14.39
N HIS A 60 -2.62 21.75 15.53
CA HIS A 60 -1.74 21.82 16.69
C HIS A 60 -1.95 20.69 17.71
N ALA A 61 -2.96 19.85 17.49
CA ALA A 61 -3.25 18.69 18.33
C ALA A 61 -2.45 17.45 17.87
N PRO A 62 -2.39 16.38 18.69
CA PRO A 62 -1.67 15.17 18.28
C PRO A 62 -2.23 14.55 16.99
N MET A 63 -1.33 14.11 16.13
CA MET A 63 -1.61 13.18 15.03
C MET A 63 -0.91 11.85 15.32
N ILE A 64 -1.68 10.82 15.55
CA ILE A 64 -1.15 9.47 15.79
C ILE A 64 -1.35 8.65 14.52
N SER A 65 -0.26 8.16 13.96
CA SER A 65 -0.25 7.30 12.76
C SER A 65 0.04 5.86 13.16
N VAL A 66 -0.78 4.94 12.68
CA VAL A 66 -0.66 3.50 12.94
C VAL A 66 -0.74 2.75 11.62
N ASN A 67 0.27 1.91 11.34
CA ASN A 67 0.19 0.95 10.25
C ASN A 67 -0.35 -0.38 10.80
N CYS A 68 -1.59 -0.70 10.48
CA CYS A 68 -2.27 -1.90 10.97
C CYS A 68 -1.63 -3.20 10.46
N ALA A 69 -0.93 -3.17 9.32
CA ALA A 69 -0.21 -4.32 8.78
C ALA A 69 1.12 -4.60 9.50
N ALA A 70 1.70 -3.60 10.16
CA ALA A 70 3.00 -3.70 10.82
C ALA A 70 2.91 -4.25 12.25
N ILE A 71 1.72 -4.28 12.85
CA ILE A 71 1.50 -4.78 14.22
C ILE A 71 0.93 -6.19 14.14
N PRO A 72 1.48 -7.16 14.88
CA PRO A 72 0.95 -8.52 14.94
C PRO A 72 -0.55 -8.53 15.32
N GLU A 73 -1.31 -9.41 14.69
CA GLU A 73 -2.76 -9.53 14.91
C GLU A 73 -3.11 -9.72 16.39
N THR A 74 -2.30 -10.49 17.11
CA THR A 74 -2.48 -10.75 18.55
C THR A 74 -2.25 -9.53 19.45
N LEU A 75 -1.57 -8.49 18.97
CA LEU A 75 -1.20 -7.30 19.72
C LEU A 75 -1.95 -6.03 19.30
N ILE A 76 -2.50 -6.00 18.08
CA ILE A 76 -3.08 -4.78 17.50
C ILE A 76 -4.21 -4.21 18.34
N GLU A 77 -5.06 -5.05 18.89
CA GLU A 77 -6.18 -4.62 19.72
C GLU A 77 -5.70 -3.95 21.00
N ALA A 78 -4.73 -4.53 21.71
CA ALA A 78 -4.14 -3.97 22.92
C ALA A 78 -3.34 -2.68 22.65
N GLU A 79 -2.64 -2.61 21.53
CA GLU A 79 -1.90 -1.40 21.12
C GLU A 79 -2.85 -0.24 20.79
N LEU A 80 -3.93 -0.50 20.05
CA LEU A 80 -4.89 0.55 19.68
C LEU A 80 -5.73 1.03 20.87
N PHE A 81 -6.29 0.11 21.63
CA PHE A 81 -7.32 0.43 22.64
C PHE A 81 -6.79 0.41 24.07
N GLY A 82 -5.53 -0.03 24.28
CA GLY A 82 -4.96 -0.21 25.60
C GLY A 82 -5.46 -1.49 26.27
N HIS A 83 -4.86 -1.83 27.40
CA HIS A 83 -5.22 -2.99 28.18
C HIS A 83 -5.04 -2.74 29.68
N GLU A 84 -5.82 -3.46 30.48
CA GLU A 84 -5.65 -3.52 31.93
C GLU A 84 -4.63 -4.59 32.31
N LYS A 85 -4.09 -4.47 33.52
CA LYS A 85 -3.20 -5.50 34.06
C LYS A 85 -3.91 -6.85 34.11
N GLY A 86 -3.24 -7.89 33.58
CA GLY A 86 -3.79 -9.24 33.56
C GLY A 86 -4.79 -9.52 32.42
N ALA A 87 -4.98 -8.61 31.49
CA ALA A 87 -5.91 -8.78 30.38
C ALA A 87 -5.56 -9.95 29.46
N PHE A 88 -4.28 -10.30 29.34
CA PHE A 88 -3.75 -11.43 28.59
C PHE A 88 -2.41 -11.89 29.16
N THR A 89 -1.92 -13.04 28.73
CA THR A 89 -0.63 -13.57 29.16
C THR A 89 0.51 -12.61 28.80
N GLY A 90 1.19 -12.05 29.81
CA GLY A 90 2.23 -11.03 29.62
C GLY A 90 1.81 -9.59 29.91
N ALA A 91 0.53 -9.33 30.19
CA ALA A 91 0.05 -8.01 30.62
C ALA A 91 0.39 -7.72 32.10
N VAL A 92 1.65 -7.45 32.37
CA VAL A 92 2.18 -7.20 33.73
C VAL A 92 1.66 -5.89 34.31
N ALA A 93 1.41 -4.87 33.48
CA ALA A 93 0.88 -3.57 33.82
C ALA A 93 -0.20 -3.13 32.87
N GLY A 94 -1.11 -2.25 33.28
CA GLY A 94 -2.05 -1.60 32.38
C GLY A 94 -1.33 -0.61 31.46
N ARG A 95 -1.79 -0.46 30.23
CA ARG A 95 -1.23 0.47 29.23
C ARG A 95 -2.31 1.23 28.48
N THR A 96 -2.07 2.52 28.31
CA THR A 96 -2.90 3.41 27.50
C THR A 96 -2.74 3.08 26.01
N GLY A 97 -3.85 3.04 25.26
CA GLY A 97 -3.85 2.77 23.84
C GLY A 97 -3.60 3.99 22.96
N LEU A 98 -3.34 3.74 21.69
CA LEU A 98 -3.07 4.78 20.68
C LEU A 98 -4.30 5.65 20.39
N VAL A 99 -5.51 5.11 20.52
CA VAL A 99 -6.76 5.89 20.39
C VAL A 99 -6.85 6.94 21.48
N GLU A 100 -6.54 6.61 22.73
CA GLU A 100 -6.49 7.59 23.83
C GLU A 100 -5.39 8.63 23.59
N ALA A 101 -4.23 8.23 23.08
CA ALA A 101 -3.14 9.13 22.76
C ALA A 101 -3.51 10.15 21.65
N ALA A 102 -4.45 9.81 20.78
CA ALA A 102 -4.97 10.68 19.73
C ALA A 102 -6.12 11.59 20.21
N ASN A 103 -6.52 11.50 21.48
CA ASN A 103 -7.65 12.26 22.01
C ASN A 103 -7.45 13.77 21.82
N GLY A 104 -8.47 14.46 21.31
CA GLY A 104 -8.41 15.86 20.92
C GLY A 104 -7.77 16.11 19.54
N GLY A 105 -7.18 15.10 18.91
CA GLY A 105 -6.44 15.19 17.66
C GLY A 105 -6.98 14.29 16.56
N THR A 106 -6.07 13.71 15.78
CA THR A 106 -6.35 12.87 14.63
C THR A 106 -5.68 11.51 14.79
N LEU A 107 -6.43 10.45 14.54
CA LEU A 107 -5.92 9.08 14.40
C LEU A 107 -5.88 8.71 12.92
N PHE A 108 -4.71 8.38 12.41
CA PHE A 108 -4.52 7.86 11.06
C PHE A 108 -4.24 6.36 11.12
N LEU A 109 -5.14 5.57 10.54
CA LEU A 109 -5.02 4.12 10.45
C LEU A 109 -4.70 3.73 9.00
N ASP A 110 -3.43 3.45 8.73
CA ASP A 110 -2.98 2.92 7.44
C ASP A 110 -3.24 1.41 7.37
N GLU A 111 -3.57 0.93 6.18
CA GLU A 111 -3.91 -0.46 5.91
C GLU A 111 -5.04 -0.98 6.84
N ILE A 112 -6.12 -0.22 6.92
CA ILE A 112 -7.29 -0.53 7.78
C ILE A 112 -7.92 -1.90 7.47
N GLY A 113 -7.76 -2.38 6.22
CA GLY A 113 -8.23 -3.71 5.81
C GLY A 113 -7.55 -4.89 6.52
N GLU A 114 -6.44 -4.64 7.19
CA GLU A 114 -5.69 -5.66 7.94
C GLU A 114 -6.13 -5.79 9.41
N LEU A 115 -7.08 -4.95 9.87
CA LEU A 115 -7.59 -5.06 11.25
C LEU A 115 -8.35 -6.35 11.46
N PRO A 116 -8.10 -7.08 12.57
CA PRO A 116 -8.94 -8.20 13.00
C PRO A 116 -10.38 -7.76 13.30
N LEU A 117 -11.34 -8.65 13.13
CA LEU A 117 -12.76 -8.35 13.33
C LEU A 117 -13.08 -7.81 14.74
N GLU A 118 -12.39 -8.27 15.77
CA GLU A 118 -12.57 -7.77 17.14
C GLU A 118 -12.11 -6.32 17.29
N ALA A 119 -10.97 -5.97 16.69
CA ALA A 119 -10.48 -4.60 16.65
C ALA A 119 -11.40 -3.69 15.84
N GLN A 120 -11.96 -4.21 14.74
CA GLN A 120 -12.98 -3.50 13.95
C GLN A 120 -14.22 -3.17 14.76
N ALA A 121 -14.71 -4.12 15.57
CA ALA A 121 -15.87 -3.91 16.46
C ALA A 121 -15.60 -2.81 17.49
N ARG A 122 -14.41 -2.77 18.08
CA ARG A 122 -14.01 -1.72 19.03
C ARG A 122 -13.88 -0.36 18.37
N LEU A 123 -13.29 -0.32 17.15
CA LEU A 123 -13.17 0.91 16.35
C LEU A 123 -14.55 1.47 15.99
N LEU A 124 -15.50 0.61 15.65
CA LEU A 124 -16.87 1.03 15.37
C LEU A 124 -17.50 1.73 16.56
N ARG A 125 -17.28 1.24 17.78
CA ARG A 125 -17.77 1.90 19.00
C ARG A 125 -17.15 3.29 19.19
N VAL A 126 -15.86 3.44 18.93
CA VAL A 126 -15.20 4.76 18.98
C VAL A 126 -15.88 5.73 18.00
N LEU A 127 -16.21 5.29 16.80
CA LEU A 127 -16.84 6.12 15.78
C LEU A 127 -18.32 6.43 16.05
N GLN A 128 -19.06 5.52 16.69
CA GLN A 128 -20.49 5.67 16.96
C GLN A 128 -20.77 6.34 18.31
N GLU A 129 -20.05 5.94 19.34
CA GLU A 129 -20.32 6.31 20.72
C GLU A 129 -19.31 7.35 21.26
N SER A 130 -18.22 7.58 20.55
CA SER A 130 -17.07 8.39 21.03
C SER A 130 -16.53 7.86 22.37
N GLU A 131 -16.51 6.54 22.50
CA GLU A 131 -16.04 5.85 23.70
C GLU A 131 -15.08 4.74 23.36
N ILE A 132 -14.08 4.57 24.21
CA ILE A 132 -13.18 3.41 24.16
C ILE A 132 -13.37 2.56 25.40
N ARG A 133 -13.02 1.27 25.24
CA ARG A 133 -12.91 0.34 26.35
C ARG A 133 -11.60 -0.42 26.22
N ARG A 134 -10.76 -0.37 27.25
CA ARG A 134 -9.50 -1.12 27.28
C ARG A 134 -9.76 -2.63 27.29
N VAL A 135 -8.85 -3.38 26.72
CA VAL A 135 -8.92 -4.86 26.76
C VAL A 135 -8.85 -5.31 28.22
N GLY A 136 -9.80 -6.17 28.62
CA GLY A 136 -9.95 -6.62 30.00
C GLY A 136 -10.70 -5.66 30.93
N SER A 137 -11.17 -4.50 30.46
CA SER A 137 -11.95 -3.54 31.25
C SER A 137 -13.42 -3.56 30.89
N VAL A 138 -14.27 -3.33 31.88
CA VAL A 138 -15.71 -3.08 31.70
C VAL A 138 -16.04 -1.58 31.65
N GLN A 139 -15.08 -0.73 32.02
CA GLN A 139 -15.27 0.72 32.04
C GLN A 139 -15.06 1.31 30.64
N SER A 140 -15.96 2.21 30.24
CA SER A 140 -15.85 3.03 29.06
C SER A 140 -15.28 4.40 29.40
N GLN A 141 -14.46 4.93 28.50
CA GLN A 141 -13.89 6.27 28.59
C GLN A 141 -14.22 7.05 27.34
N LYS A 142 -14.67 8.29 27.50
CA LYS A 142 -14.94 9.16 26.34
C LYS A 142 -13.66 9.63 25.67
N VAL A 143 -13.69 9.66 24.36
CA VAL A 143 -12.62 10.17 23.51
C VAL A 143 -13.20 11.00 22.36
N ASP A 144 -12.46 12.04 21.97
CA ASP A 144 -12.80 12.89 20.83
C ASP A 144 -11.66 12.81 19.80
N VAL A 145 -11.82 11.93 18.84
CA VAL A 145 -10.78 11.62 17.84
C VAL A 145 -11.36 11.77 16.45
N ARG A 146 -10.66 12.54 15.58
CA ARG A 146 -10.91 12.52 14.15
C ARG A 146 -10.22 11.30 13.53
N LEU A 147 -10.97 10.45 12.83
CA LEU A 147 -10.43 9.29 12.14
C LEU A 147 -10.15 9.58 10.68
N VAL A 148 -8.96 9.24 10.23
CA VAL A 148 -8.56 9.13 8.83
C VAL A 148 -8.06 7.70 8.61
N ALA A 149 -8.63 6.98 7.67
CA ALA A 149 -8.24 5.62 7.33
C ALA A 149 -7.67 5.54 5.91
N ALA A 150 -6.74 4.63 5.68
CA ALA A 150 -6.21 4.38 4.35
C ALA A 150 -6.16 2.88 4.05
N THR A 151 -6.33 2.53 2.78
CA THR A 151 -6.26 1.14 2.31
C THR A 151 -5.93 1.08 0.82
N HIS A 152 -5.24 0.01 0.42
CA HIS A 152 -5.11 -0.38 -0.98
C HIS A 152 -6.14 -1.47 -1.37
N ARG A 153 -6.82 -2.08 -0.38
CA ARG A 153 -7.76 -3.18 -0.57
C ARG A 153 -9.18 -2.67 -0.84
N ASP A 154 -9.98 -3.48 -1.51
CA ASP A 154 -11.41 -3.25 -1.65
C ASP A 154 -12.13 -3.70 -0.37
N LEU A 155 -12.45 -2.74 0.51
CA LEU A 155 -13.14 -3.02 1.77
C LEU A 155 -14.54 -3.58 1.56
N LYS A 156 -15.21 -3.23 0.47
CA LYS A 156 -16.53 -3.77 0.14
C LYS A 156 -16.44 -5.25 -0.22
N ALA A 157 -15.44 -5.63 -1.01
CA ALA A 157 -15.17 -7.03 -1.31
C ALA A 157 -14.79 -7.82 -0.05
N LEU A 158 -13.97 -7.24 0.84
CA LEU A 158 -13.65 -7.86 2.13
C LEU A 158 -14.88 -8.05 3.03
N ALA A 159 -15.81 -7.10 3.02
CA ALA A 159 -17.06 -7.21 3.77
C ALA A 159 -17.91 -8.37 3.25
N HIS A 160 -18.01 -8.55 1.93
CA HIS A 160 -18.72 -9.69 1.32
C HIS A 160 -18.05 -11.04 1.68
N GLN A 161 -16.75 -11.07 1.90
CA GLN A 161 -16.01 -12.26 2.33
C GLN A 161 -16.07 -12.51 3.85
N GLY A 162 -16.73 -11.62 4.62
CA GLY A 162 -16.78 -11.71 6.09
C GLY A 162 -15.49 -11.33 6.80
N LEU A 163 -14.51 -10.74 6.10
CA LEU A 163 -13.21 -10.31 6.63
C LEU A 163 -13.21 -8.86 7.12
N PHE A 164 -14.24 -8.11 6.75
CA PHE A 164 -14.45 -6.72 7.19
C PHE A 164 -15.92 -6.52 7.54
N ARG A 165 -16.19 -5.74 8.60
CA ARG A 165 -17.57 -5.47 9.02
C ARG A 165 -18.22 -4.47 8.07
N GLU A 166 -19.40 -4.79 7.60
CA GLU A 166 -20.18 -3.92 6.70
C GLU A 166 -20.57 -2.60 7.40
N ASP A 167 -20.96 -2.66 8.67
CA ASP A 167 -21.32 -1.48 9.47
C ASP A 167 -20.12 -0.52 9.64
N LEU A 168 -18.92 -1.04 9.85
CA LEU A 168 -17.70 -0.25 9.90
C LEU A 168 -17.36 0.36 8.53
N TYR A 169 -17.51 -0.41 7.46
CA TYR A 169 -17.30 0.11 6.10
C TYR A 169 -18.14 1.35 5.81
N TYR A 170 -19.43 1.31 6.08
CA TYR A 170 -20.30 2.47 5.86
C TYR A 170 -19.98 3.64 6.79
N ARG A 171 -19.47 3.39 7.98
CA ARG A 171 -19.05 4.44 8.90
C ARG A 171 -17.73 5.10 8.51
N LEU A 172 -16.83 4.35 7.86
CA LEU A 172 -15.56 4.86 7.34
C LEU A 172 -15.74 5.60 6.01
N ASN A 173 -16.59 5.10 5.13
CA ASN A 173 -16.77 5.61 3.77
C ASN A 173 -17.74 6.79 3.72
N VAL A 174 -17.51 7.81 4.55
CA VAL A 174 -18.27 9.07 4.50
C VAL A 174 -17.72 9.99 3.40
N ILE A 175 -16.40 10.15 3.38
CA ILE A 175 -15.67 10.89 2.35
C ILE A 175 -14.54 10.01 1.84
N GLU A 176 -14.56 9.70 0.55
CA GLU A 176 -13.52 8.93 -0.10
C GLU A 176 -12.59 9.85 -0.91
N LEU A 177 -11.29 9.73 -0.68
CA LEU A 177 -10.23 10.37 -1.45
C LEU A 177 -9.44 9.31 -2.20
N GLN A 178 -9.48 9.36 -3.53
CA GLN A 178 -8.74 8.45 -4.39
C GLN A 178 -7.39 9.05 -4.75
N LEU A 179 -6.31 8.34 -4.41
CA LEU A 179 -4.95 8.70 -4.78
C LEU A 179 -4.52 7.85 -5.99
N PRO A 180 -4.30 8.48 -7.16
CA PRO A 180 -3.94 7.74 -8.36
C PRO A 180 -2.55 7.10 -8.25
N PRO A 181 -2.33 5.93 -8.87
CA PRO A 181 -1.01 5.34 -8.96
C PRO A 181 -0.07 6.21 -9.80
N LEU A 182 1.24 6.06 -9.58
CA LEU A 182 2.25 6.92 -10.20
C LEU A 182 2.22 6.87 -11.73
N ARG A 183 1.95 5.71 -12.33
CA ARG A 183 1.79 5.51 -13.78
C ARG A 183 0.66 6.34 -14.41
N GLU A 184 -0.32 6.78 -13.62
CA GLU A 184 -1.45 7.60 -14.08
C GLU A 184 -1.21 9.10 -13.84
N ARG A 185 -0.09 9.48 -13.21
CA ARG A 185 0.28 10.87 -12.94
C ARG A 185 1.11 11.53 -14.05
N GLY A 186 1.43 10.81 -15.13
CA GLY A 186 2.18 11.33 -16.29
C GLY A 186 3.52 11.96 -15.89
N ASP A 187 3.75 13.23 -16.29
CA ASP A 187 5.03 13.91 -16.03
C ASP A 187 5.27 14.26 -14.55
N ASP A 188 4.28 14.10 -13.69
CA ASP A 188 4.46 14.28 -12.24
C ASP A 188 5.54 13.33 -11.70
N VAL A 189 5.79 12.18 -12.35
CA VAL A 189 6.86 11.26 -11.98
C VAL A 189 8.23 11.95 -11.98
N MET A 190 8.50 12.81 -12.97
CA MET A 190 9.77 13.54 -13.04
C MET A 190 9.86 14.64 -12.00
N LEU A 191 8.75 15.35 -11.72
CA LEU A 191 8.72 16.37 -10.66
C LEU A 191 9.02 15.72 -9.29
N ILE A 192 8.43 14.55 -9.03
CA ILE A 192 8.68 13.79 -7.81
C ILE A 192 10.12 13.30 -7.76
N ALA A 193 10.64 12.71 -8.85
CA ALA A 193 12.00 12.21 -8.92
C ALA A 193 13.04 13.33 -8.67
N GLN A 194 12.85 14.50 -9.26
CA GLN A 194 13.72 15.65 -9.06
C GLN A 194 13.67 16.17 -7.63
N ALA A 195 12.48 16.26 -7.02
CA ALA A 195 12.34 16.68 -5.64
C ALA A 195 12.97 15.66 -4.65
N LEU A 196 12.83 14.37 -4.93
CA LEU A 196 13.49 13.31 -4.16
C LEU A 196 15.01 13.42 -4.27
N LEU A 197 15.54 13.58 -5.49
CA LEU A 197 16.97 13.71 -5.74
C LEU A 197 17.55 14.94 -5.04
N ALA A 198 16.88 16.09 -5.13
CA ALA A 198 17.30 17.31 -4.46
C ALA A 198 17.35 17.14 -2.93
N ARG A 199 16.35 16.48 -2.34
CA ARG A 199 16.30 16.20 -0.90
C ARG A 199 17.40 15.24 -0.47
N ILE A 200 17.61 14.14 -1.20
CA ILE A 200 18.63 13.14 -0.91
C ILE A 200 20.02 13.73 -1.10
N GLY A 201 20.26 14.44 -2.21
CA GLY A 201 21.53 15.10 -2.49
C GLY A 201 21.92 16.13 -1.43
N ALA A 202 20.95 16.92 -0.94
CA ALA A 202 21.17 17.85 0.16
C ALA A 202 21.58 17.13 1.46
N GLY A 203 20.94 16.01 1.77
CA GLY A 203 21.28 15.18 2.94
C GLY A 203 22.65 14.52 2.87
N MET A 204 23.15 14.27 1.66
CA MET A 204 24.47 13.67 1.39
C MET A 204 25.58 14.70 1.12
N ASN A 205 25.26 16.00 1.13
CA ASN A 205 26.17 17.09 0.69
C ASN A 205 26.63 16.97 -0.77
N LEU A 206 25.77 16.44 -1.64
CA LEU A 206 25.97 16.28 -3.08
C LEU A 206 24.91 17.10 -3.86
N PRO A 207 24.94 18.44 -3.83
CA PRO A 207 23.89 19.27 -4.42
C PRO A 207 23.89 19.29 -5.95
N SER A 208 24.94 18.78 -6.60
CA SER A 208 25.13 18.76 -8.07
C SER A 208 24.53 17.52 -8.73
N LEU A 209 24.02 16.54 -7.96
CA LEU A 209 23.41 15.33 -8.51
C LEU A 209 22.25 15.65 -9.47
N HIS A 210 22.30 15.06 -10.66
CA HIS A 210 21.26 15.20 -11.67
C HIS A 210 21.06 13.90 -12.45
N PHE A 211 19.90 13.76 -13.07
CA PHE A 211 19.60 12.61 -13.94
C PHE A 211 20.15 12.85 -15.33
N SER A 212 20.78 11.84 -15.95
CA SER A 212 21.07 11.87 -17.37
C SER A 212 19.79 11.94 -18.20
N PRO A 213 19.81 12.40 -19.43
CA PRO A 213 18.64 12.38 -20.32
C PRO A 213 18.03 10.98 -20.47
N GLU A 214 18.87 9.94 -20.54
CA GLU A 214 18.47 8.54 -20.64
C GLU A 214 17.81 8.05 -19.34
N ALA A 215 18.34 8.44 -18.17
CA ALA A 215 17.72 8.14 -16.89
C ALA A 215 16.35 8.81 -16.75
N ALA A 216 16.25 10.07 -17.15
CA ALA A 216 14.98 10.78 -17.14
C ALA A 216 13.92 10.11 -18.02
N GLU A 217 14.31 9.62 -19.19
CA GLU A 217 13.42 8.88 -20.08
C GLU A 217 13.03 7.51 -19.49
N ALA A 218 13.97 6.80 -18.90
CA ALA A 218 13.72 5.53 -18.23
C ALA A 218 12.71 5.70 -17.06
N ILE A 219 12.86 6.76 -16.25
CA ILE A 219 11.94 7.11 -15.17
C ILE A 219 10.51 7.35 -15.71
N ARG A 220 10.36 8.04 -16.84
CA ARG A 220 9.04 8.31 -17.45
C ARG A 220 8.37 7.05 -17.99
N ARG A 221 9.14 6.12 -18.55
CA ARG A 221 8.62 4.90 -19.17
C ARG A 221 8.30 3.79 -18.20
N TYR A 222 8.99 3.75 -17.08
CA TYR A 222 8.80 2.69 -16.10
C TYR A 222 7.45 2.81 -15.39
N ARG A 223 6.79 1.69 -15.15
CA ARG A 223 5.41 1.63 -14.61
C ARG A 223 5.31 1.90 -13.11
N TRP A 224 6.41 1.77 -12.39
CA TRP A 224 6.49 1.99 -10.95
C TRP A 224 5.42 1.21 -10.16
N PRO A 225 5.44 -0.13 -10.16
CA PRO A 225 4.46 -0.93 -9.43
C PRO A 225 4.47 -0.65 -7.91
N GLY A 226 5.60 -0.29 -7.34
CA GLY A 226 5.75 0.19 -5.96
C GLY A 226 5.53 1.70 -5.77
N ASN A 227 5.07 2.38 -6.82
CA ASN A 227 4.72 3.80 -6.82
C ASN A 227 5.86 4.72 -6.33
N VAL A 228 5.53 5.73 -5.54
CA VAL A 228 6.52 6.73 -5.05
C VAL A 228 7.56 6.09 -4.13
N ARG A 229 7.19 5.08 -3.34
CA ARG A 229 8.15 4.38 -2.47
C ARG A 229 9.22 3.64 -3.26
N GLU A 230 8.86 3.00 -4.36
CA GLU A 230 9.82 2.34 -5.26
C GLU A 230 10.72 3.38 -5.95
N LEU A 231 10.13 4.48 -6.44
CA LEU A 231 10.87 5.58 -7.03
C LEU A 231 11.88 6.19 -6.03
N GLU A 232 11.47 6.45 -4.79
CA GLU A 232 12.32 6.96 -3.73
C GLU A 232 13.50 6.03 -3.46
N ASN A 233 13.25 4.73 -3.31
CA ASN A 233 14.30 3.72 -3.09
C ASN A 233 15.27 3.63 -4.30
N ALA A 234 14.76 3.74 -5.52
CA ALA A 234 15.60 3.73 -6.73
C ALA A 234 16.51 4.97 -6.80
N VAL A 235 15.96 6.15 -6.52
CA VAL A 235 16.72 7.41 -6.51
C VAL A 235 17.75 7.42 -5.37
N GLU A 236 17.38 6.97 -4.17
CA GLU A 236 18.29 6.88 -3.03
C GLU A 236 19.46 5.93 -3.32
N ARG A 237 19.18 4.74 -3.83
CA ARG A 237 20.21 3.76 -4.24
C ARG A 237 21.12 4.35 -5.30
N ALA A 238 20.56 4.99 -6.34
CA ALA A 238 21.34 5.61 -7.39
C ALA A 238 22.25 6.73 -6.86
N ALA A 239 21.76 7.56 -5.96
CA ALA A 239 22.55 8.62 -5.33
C ALA A 239 23.71 8.07 -4.49
N ILE A 240 23.51 6.95 -3.77
CA ILE A 240 24.56 6.31 -2.96
C ILE A 240 25.62 5.67 -3.85
N LEU A 241 25.24 5.07 -4.98
CA LEU A 241 26.15 4.36 -5.89
C LEU A 241 26.78 5.24 -6.97
N CYS A 242 26.39 6.50 -7.03
CA CYS A 242 26.89 7.43 -8.02
C CYS A 242 28.29 7.94 -7.61
N ASP A 243 29.29 7.66 -8.44
CA ASP A 243 30.66 8.18 -8.25
C ASP A 243 30.87 9.58 -8.86
N GLU A 244 30.00 9.92 -9.82
CA GLU A 244 29.95 11.21 -10.50
C GLU A 244 28.66 11.95 -10.14
N ASP A 245 28.49 13.19 -10.64
CA ASP A 245 27.26 13.95 -10.34
C ASP A 245 26.06 13.56 -11.22
N GLU A 246 26.23 12.60 -12.15
CA GLU A 246 25.23 12.18 -13.13
C GLU A 246 24.69 10.77 -12.86
N ILE A 247 23.38 10.67 -12.63
CA ILE A 247 22.69 9.40 -12.43
C ILE A 247 22.25 8.82 -13.78
N THR A 248 22.77 7.63 -14.11
CA THR A 248 22.43 6.85 -15.30
C THR A 248 21.30 5.85 -15.03
N PRO A 249 20.65 5.28 -16.08
CA PRO A 249 19.59 4.27 -15.90
C PRO A 249 20.01 3.04 -15.11
N ASP A 250 21.25 2.58 -15.29
CA ASP A 250 21.78 1.40 -14.61
C ASP A 250 21.84 1.57 -13.08
N LEU A 251 22.17 2.79 -12.62
CA LEU A 251 22.21 3.11 -11.20
C LEU A 251 20.81 3.07 -10.57
N LEU A 252 19.76 3.41 -11.32
CA LEU A 252 18.38 3.34 -10.85
C LEU A 252 17.92 1.89 -10.66
N GLY A 253 18.55 0.92 -11.34
CA GLY A 253 18.19 -0.50 -11.26
C GLY A 253 16.76 -0.79 -11.74
N ILE A 254 16.27 0.02 -12.67
CA ILE A 254 15.01 -0.20 -13.37
C ILE A 254 15.32 -0.91 -14.70
N GLU A 255 14.87 -2.16 -14.80
CA GLU A 255 14.97 -2.87 -16.07
C GLU A 255 13.97 -2.26 -17.05
N PRO A 256 14.37 -1.98 -18.31
CA PRO A 256 13.40 -1.60 -19.34
C PRO A 256 12.36 -2.73 -19.43
N ASP A 257 11.09 -2.35 -19.53
CA ASP A 257 9.96 -3.29 -19.61
C ASP A 257 10.04 -4.08 -20.94
N ILE A 258 10.87 -5.13 -20.96
CA ILE A 258 11.05 -6.06 -22.08
C ILE A 258 9.84 -7.01 -22.21
N GLY A 259 8.80 -6.81 -21.41
CA GLY A 259 7.66 -7.72 -21.27
C GLY A 259 6.73 -7.82 -22.47
N GLN A 260 6.77 -6.90 -23.42
CA GLN A 260 5.94 -6.99 -24.63
C GLN A 260 6.66 -7.57 -25.87
N GLU A 261 7.96 -7.44 -25.97
CA GLU A 261 8.68 -7.99 -27.12
C GLU A 261 8.91 -9.50 -27.01
N ARG A 262 9.15 -10.04 -25.82
CA ARG A 262 9.30 -11.50 -25.65
C ARG A 262 8.01 -12.28 -25.89
N SER A 263 6.84 -11.70 -25.63
CA SER A 263 5.56 -12.34 -25.94
C SER A 263 5.29 -12.37 -27.45
N SER A 264 5.72 -11.35 -28.21
CA SER A 264 5.56 -11.32 -29.66
C SER A 264 6.55 -12.27 -30.37
N TYR A 265 7.80 -12.35 -29.91
CA TYR A 265 8.77 -13.31 -30.44
C TYR A 265 8.42 -14.76 -30.11
N ALA A 266 7.87 -15.04 -28.93
CA ALA A 266 7.40 -16.38 -28.58
C ALA A 266 6.15 -16.77 -29.36
N ALA A 267 5.23 -15.84 -29.63
CA ALA A 267 4.05 -16.08 -30.47
C ALA A 267 4.44 -16.30 -31.92
N THR A 268 5.37 -15.50 -32.45
CA THR A 268 5.86 -15.64 -33.85
C THR A 268 6.72 -16.90 -34.04
N ALA A 269 7.50 -17.30 -33.00
CA ALA A 269 8.27 -18.55 -33.05
C ALA A 269 7.38 -19.80 -32.99
N LEU A 270 6.27 -19.75 -32.25
CA LEU A 270 5.28 -20.82 -32.21
C LEU A 270 4.46 -20.92 -33.51
N GLU A 271 4.22 -19.80 -34.17
CA GLU A 271 3.52 -19.76 -35.46
C GLU A 271 4.41 -20.22 -36.61
N SER A 272 5.71 -19.96 -36.59
CA SER A 272 6.69 -20.42 -37.56
C SER A 272 7.04 -21.93 -37.44
N MET A 273 6.73 -22.57 -36.31
CA MET A 273 6.87 -24.01 -36.11
C MET A 273 5.65 -24.84 -36.52
N ARG A 274 4.54 -24.22 -36.92
CA ARG A 274 3.42 -24.89 -37.59
C ARG A 274 3.73 -25.04 -39.07
N GLY A 275 4.40 -26.13 -39.43
CA GLY A 275 4.50 -26.59 -40.80
C GLY A 275 3.12 -27.02 -41.34
N PRO A 276 2.98 -27.14 -42.71
CA PRO A 276 1.68 -27.38 -43.33
C PRO A 276 1.09 -28.72 -42.90
N GLU A 277 -0.17 -28.67 -42.48
CA GLU A 277 -0.98 -29.83 -42.10
C GLU A 277 -1.13 -30.80 -43.27
N THR A 278 -0.57 -32.00 -43.13
CA THR A 278 -0.99 -33.13 -43.94
C THR A 278 -2.07 -33.90 -43.19
N SER A 279 -3.24 -33.93 -43.77
CA SER A 279 -4.39 -34.70 -43.35
C SER A 279 -4.11 -36.21 -43.33
N SER A 280 -4.24 -36.85 -42.17
CA SER A 280 -4.61 -38.26 -42.08
C SER A 280 -5.29 -38.54 -40.74
N THR A 281 -6.49 -38.97 -40.90
CA THR A 281 -7.47 -39.44 -39.92
C THR A 281 -7.01 -40.75 -39.28
N GLU A 282 -6.95 -40.81 -37.95
CA GLU A 282 -7.34 -41.97 -37.15
C GLU A 282 -7.42 -41.61 -35.64
N PRO A 283 -8.39 -42.14 -34.86
CA PRO A 283 -8.68 -41.69 -33.53
C PRO A 283 -7.82 -42.42 -32.49
N ALA A 284 -7.14 -41.67 -31.64
CA ALA A 284 -6.41 -42.21 -30.48
C ALA A 284 -7.34 -42.21 -29.25
N GLU A 285 -7.41 -43.39 -28.62
CA GLU A 285 -8.17 -43.73 -27.44
C GLU A 285 -7.86 -42.83 -26.22
N ASN A 286 -8.90 -42.44 -25.54
CA ASN A 286 -8.88 -41.79 -24.23
C ASN A 286 -8.30 -42.73 -23.17
N LEU A 287 -7.07 -42.50 -22.73
CA LEU A 287 -6.53 -43.08 -21.49
C LEU A 287 -6.87 -42.14 -20.33
N SER A 288 -7.60 -42.67 -19.35
CA SER A 288 -8.05 -41.95 -18.18
C SER A 288 -6.86 -41.72 -17.19
N LEU A 289 -6.95 -40.62 -16.44
CA LEU A 289 -5.98 -40.26 -15.38
C LEU A 289 -5.78 -41.33 -14.29
N GLU A 290 -6.67 -42.31 -14.19
CA GLU A 290 -6.57 -43.44 -13.25
C GLU A 290 -5.53 -44.49 -13.69
N ASP A 291 -5.24 -44.61 -14.97
CA ASP A 291 -4.26 -45.56 -15.48
C ASP A 291 -2.81 -45.07 -15.25
N TYR A 292 -2.61 -43.75 -15.15
CA TYR A 292 -1.29 -43.17 -14.83
C TYR A 292 -0.86 -43.44 -13.39
N PHE A 293 -1.79 -43.46 -12.45
CA PHE A 293 -1.51 -43.75 -11.02
C PHE A 293 -1.34 -45.24 -10.70
N GLN A 294 -1.75 -46.14 -11.59
CA GLN A 294 -1.56 -47.57 -11.42
C GLN A 294 -0.15 -48.05 -11.84
N GLN A 295 0.48 -47.35 -12.79
CA GLN A 295 1.86 -47.70 -13.21
C GLN A 295 2.93 -47.34 -12.17
N ASP A 296 2.73 -46.28 -11.39
CA ASP A 296 3.68 -45.83 -10.38
C ASP A 296 3.70 -46.72 -9.12
N ARG A 297 2.60 -47.44 -8.84
CA ARG A 297 2.51 -48.41 -7.73
C ARG A 297 3.19 -49.77 -8.01
N LYS A 298 3.48 -50.09 -9.26
CA LYS A 298 4.19 -51.32 -9.61
C LYS A 298 5.71 -51.16 -9.59
N SER A 299 6.23 -49.97 -9.86
CA SER A 299 7.67 -49.69 -9.81
C SER A 299 8.23 -49.57 -8.37
N THR A 300 7.37 -49.20 -7.40
CA THR A 300 7.80 -49.02 -5.99
C THR A 300 7.84 -50.36 -5.18
N ARG A 301 7.29 -51.45 -5.70
CA ARG A 301 7.30 -52.77 -5.05
C ARG A 301 8.44 -53.69 -5.46
N LEU A 302 9.26 -53.31 -6.43
CA LEU A 302 10.39 -54.13 -6.91
C LEU A 302 11.74 -53.73 -6.33
N ASN A 303 11.82 -52.71 -5.48
CA ASN A 303 13.08 -52.22 -4.88
C ASN A 303 13.21 -52.51 -3.36
N SER A 304 12.37 -53.35 -2.77
CA SER A 304 12.44 -53.66 -1.32
C SER A 304 12.82 -55.11 -0.99
N SER A 305 13.48 -55.80 -1.90
CA SER A 305 13.95 -57.18 -1.62
C SER A 305 15.39 -57.41 -2.09
N HIS A 306 16.34 -56.62 -1.58
CA HIS A 306 17.75 -57.00 -1.48
C HIS A 306 18.47 -56.07 -0.49
N GLN A 307 18.44 -56.45 0.78
CA GLN A 307 19.56 -56.32 1.71
C GLN A 307 19.22 -57.10 3.00
N ILE A 308 19.83 -58.25 3.09
CA ILE A 308 20.16 -58.92 4.35
C ILE A 308 21.59 -58.56 4.64
#